data_3b523edaa64a073c2fd31a88f30387ef
#
_entry.id   3b523edaa64a073c2fd31a88f30387ef
#
_cell.length_a   1.000
_cell.length_b   1.000
_cell.length_c   1.000
_cell.angle_alpha   90.00
_cell.angle_beta   90.00
_cell.angle_gamma   90.00
#
_symmetry.space_group_name_H-M   'P 1'
#
loop_
_entity.id
_entity.type
_entity.pdbx_description
1 polymer ?
#
loop_
_entity_poly.entity_id
_entity_poly.type
_entity_poly.pdbx_seq_one_letter_code
_entity_poly.pdbx_strand_id
1 'polypeptide(L)'
;MRIISFNANGLRSAANKGFFDWFAAQKADVLCVQETKAQEHQLAGPEFLPAGYKAWFRDASTKKGYSGVAIYSKREPDEIRTALGWEEFDEEGRYLEARFGNLSVVSFYIPSGSSGELRQGFKFKVMDWLAPILEEWRKSGRDYVLCGDWNIVRSRLDIKNWTSNQKNSGCLPAERDWLNGLCIDSNPDGSRGWVDAYRALHAEGQDYTWWSNRGAARANDVGWRIDYQIVTPSLLEKLEACSIYNATRFSDHAPFIVDYAL
;
A
#
# COMPACT_ATOMS: atom_id res chain seq x y z
N MET A 1 -2.17 17.35 5.62
CA MET A 1 -1.26 16.62 4.69
C MET A 1 -2.05 15.58 3.93
N ARG A 2 -1.95 15.54 2.59
CA ARG A 2 -2.62 14.52 1.76
C ARG A 2 -1.63 13.48 1.29
N ILE A 3 -1.92 12.20 1.55
CA ILE A 3 -1.11 11.05 1.12
C ILE A 3 -1.97 10.15 0.23
N ILE A 4 -1.42 9.72 -0.90
CA ILE A 4 -2.06 8.79 -1.83
C ILE A 4 -1.26 7.50 -1.88
N SER A 5 -1.94 6.35 -1.80
CA SER A 5 -1.38 5.03 -2.09
C SER A 5 -1.99 4.50 -3.39
N PHE A 6 -1.16 3.95 -4.29
CA PHE A 6 -1.63 3.46 -5.58
C PHE A 6 -0.78 2.30 -6.11
N ASN A 7 -1.36 1.12 -6.21
CA ASN A 7 -0.76 0.04 -6.97
C ASN A 7 -1.01 0.29 -8.47
N ALA A 8 0.05 0.62 -9.19
CA ALA A 8 -0.03 1.00 -10.60
C ALA A 8 -0.19 -0.20 -11.54
N ASN A 9 0.15 -1.41 -11.09
CA ASN A 9 0.25 -2.61 -11.96
C ASN A 9 0.97 -2.30 -13.28
N GLY A 10 2.06 -1.52 -13.19
CA GLY A 10 2.85 -0.98 -14.29
C GLY A 10 2.68 0.53 -14.45
N LEU A 11 3.62 1.30 -13.86
CA LEU A 11 3.53 2.76 -13.80
C LEU A 11 3.52 3.42 -15.18
N ARG A 12 4.25 2.87 -16.15
CA ARG A 12 4.23 3.36 -17.56
C ARG A 12 2.83 3.22 -18.18
N SER A 13 2.15 2.10 -17.93
CA SER A 13 0.77 1.90 -18.40
C SER A 13 -0.21 2.86 -17.73
N ALA A 14 -0.05 3.10 -16.42
CA ALA A 14 -0.88 4.06 -15.69
C ALA A 14 -0.66 5.50 -16.20
N ALA A 15 0.59 5.90 -16.46
CA ALA A 15 0.94 7.20 -17.03
C ALA A 15 0.23 7.42 -18.39
N ASN A 16 0.27 6.44 -19.30
CA ASN A 16 -0.41 6.51 -20.58
C ASN A 16 -1.95 6.63 -20.47
N LYS A 17 -2.52 6.33 -19.31
CA LYS A 17 -3.95 6.49 -19.01
C LYS A 17 -4.26 7.81 -18.30
N GLY A 18 -3.30 8.74 -18.22
CA GLY A 18 -3.46 10.06 -17.62
C GLY A 18 -3.33 10.08 -16.08
N PHE A 19 -2.69 9.07 -15.48
CA PHE A 19 -2.55 9.02 -14.03
C PHE A 19 -1.84 10.24 -13.45
N PHE A 20 -0.75 10.70 -14.07
CA PHE A 20 0.02 11.82 -13.54
C PHE A 20 -0.69 13.17 -13.67
N ASP A 21 -1.52 13.37 -14.70
CA ASP A 21 -2.37 14.56 -14.82
C ASP A 21 -3.41 14.58 -13.71
N TRP A 22 -4.04 13.44 -13.45
CA TRP A 22 -4.96 13.28 -12.33
C TRP A 22 -4.25 13.50 -10.99
N PHE A 23 -3.08 12.89 -10.78
CA PHE A 23 -2.30 13.03 -9.54
C PHE A 23 -1.92 14.50 -9.27
N ALA A 24 -1.46 15.23 -10.27
CA ALA A 24 -1.13 16.64 -10.15
C ALA A 24 -2.34 17.48 -9.68
N ALA A 25 -3.55 17.17 -10.19
CA ALA A 25 -4.79 17.82 -9.79
C ALA A 25 -5.19 17.52 -8.33
N GLN A 26 -4.75 16.40 -7.75
CA GLN A 26 -5.04 16.04 -6.34
C GLN A 26 -4.30 16.92 -5.34
N LYS A 27 -3.23 17.60 -5.75
CA LYS A 27 -2.38 18.45 -4.89
C LYS A 27 -1.83 17.69 -3.67
N ALA A 28 -1.69 16.36 -3.77
CA ALA A 28 -1.19 15.53 -2.69
C ALA A 28 0.22 15.95 -2.26
N ASP A 29 0.57 15.74 -1.00
CA ASP A 29 1.90 16.02 -0.49
C ASP A 29 2.84 14.86 -0.76
N VAL A 30 2.34 13.62 -0.62
CA VAL A 30 3.07 12.38 -0.91
C VAL A 30 2.20 11.42 -1.72
N LEU A 31 2.83 10.73 -2.68
CA LEU A 31 2.26 9.59 -3.38
C LEU A 31 3.18 8.39 -3.18
N CYS A 32 2.62 7.29 -2.71
CA CYS A 32 3.26 5.98 -2.64
C CYS A 32 2.73 5.09 -3.77
N VAL A 33 3.63 4.59 -4.60
CA VAL A 33 3.28 3.71 -5.73
C VAL A 33 3.81 2.31 -5.47
N GLN A 34 2.98 1.30 -5.76
CA GLN A 34 3.36 -0.10 -5.75
C GLN A 34 3.26 -0.66 -7.18
N GLU A 35 4.00 -1.73 -7.44
CA GLU A 35 4.09 -2.37 -8.76
C GLU A 35 4.41 -1.39 -9.89
N THR A 36 5.52 -0.68 -9.77
CA THR A 36 6.02 0.17 -10.87
C THR A 36 6.29 -0.66 -12.12
N LYS A 37 6.70 -1.93 -11.96
CA LYS A 37 7.04 -2.88 -13.05
C LYS A 37 7.96 -2.26 -14.09
N ALA A 38 8.87 -1.42 -13.64
CA ALA A 38 9.86 -0.73 -14.45
C ALA A 38 11.17 -0.60 -13.70
N GLN A 39 12.27 -0.61 -14.43
CA GLN A 39 13.56 -0.22 -13.87
C GLN A 39 13.63 1.30 -13.79
N GLU A 40 14.36 1.84 -12.82
CA GLU A 40 14.42 3.29 -12.55
C GLU A 40 14.75 4.11 -13.82
N HIS A 41 15.73 3.66 -14.62
CA HIS A 41 16.10 4.35 -15.86
C HIS A 41 14.97 4.45 -16.89
N GLN A 42 13.95 3.59 -16.81
CA GLN A 42 12.76 3.63 -17.68
C GLN A 42 11.71 4.64 -17.21
N LEU A 43 11.90 5.22 -16.03
CA LEU A 43 11.03 6.23 -15.38
C LEU A 43 11.72 7.60 -15.29
N ALA A 44 12.80 7.82 -16.04
CA ALA A 44 13.55 9.07 -16.04
C ALA A 44 12.93 10.17 -16.94
N GLY A 45 11.90 9.83 -17.72
CA GLY A 45 11.21 10.79 -18.58
C GLY A 45 10.38 11.82 -17.79
N PRO A 46 10.19 13.04 -18.31
CA PRO A 46 9.44 14.10 -17.65
C PRO A 46 7.97 13.73 -17.41
N GLU A 47 7.41 12.80 -18.20
CA GLU A 47 6.05 12.27 -18.04
C GLU A 47 5.85 11.50 -16.74
N PHE A 48 6.94 11.05 -16.09
CA PHE A 48 6.90 10.36 -14.79
C PHE A 48 7.21 11.28 -13.61
N LEU A 49 7.54 12.56 -13.84
CA LEU A 49 7.90 13.50 -12.79
C LEU A 49 7.05 14.78 -12.87
N PRO A 50 5.87 14.79 -12.27
CA PRO A 50 5.01 15.97 -12.24
C PRO A 50 5.71 17.17 -11.63
N ALA A 51 5.43 18.36 -12.15
CA ALA A 51 6.02 19.60 -11.67
C ALA A 51 5.79 19.82 -10.16
N GLY A 52 6.87 20.17 -9.44
CA GLY A 52 6.83 20.40 -8.00
C GLY A 52 7.00 19.15 -7.14
N TYR A 53 7.22 17.98 -7.76
CA TYR A 53 7.55 16.76 -7.03
C TYR A 53 8.98 16.29 -7.28
N LYS A 54 9.56 15.65 -6.27
CA LYS A 54 10.72 14.77 -6.39
C LYS A 54 10.26 13.32 -6.27
N ALA A 55 10.99 12.39 -6.86
CA ALA A 55 10.65 10.97 -6.87
C ALA A 55 11.84 10.10 -6.49
N TRP A 56 11.57 9.03 -5.76
CA TRP A 56 12.51 7.98 -5.40
C TRP A 56 11.91 6.63 -5.77
N PHE A 57 12.76 5.76 -6.27
CA PHE A 57 12.36 4.46 -6.81
C PHE A 57 13.17 3.34 -6.14
N ARG A 58 12.53 2.21 -5.94
CA ARG A 58 13.18 0.94 -5.62
C ARG A 58 12.60 -0.12 -6.55
N ASP A 59 13.33 -0.46 -7.61
CA ASP A 59 12.96 -1.48 -8.57
C ASP A 59 13.47 -2.87 -8.13
N ALA A 60 12.94 -3.93 -8.74
CA ALA A 60 13.43 -5.28 -8.53
C ALA A 60 14.77 -5.46 -9.24
N SER A 61 15.82 -5.85 -8.49
CA SER A 61 17.17 -6.03 -9.03
C SER A 61 17.33 -7.34 -9.81
N THR A 62 16.66 -8.40 -9.38
CA THR A 62 16.81 -9.75 -9.95
C THR A 62 15.86 -10.04 -11.11
N LYS A 63 14.71 -9.34 -11.20
CA LYS A 63 13.69 -9.60 -12.21
C LYS A 63 13.15 -8.31 -12.82
N LYS A 64 13.58 -7.99 -14.03
CA LYS A 64 13.11 -6.81 -14.77
C LYS A 64 11.59 -6.84 -15.01
N GLY A 65 10.95 -5.68 -14.87
CA GLY A 65 9.51 -5.53 -15.09
C GLY A 65 8.63 -6.22 -14.05
N TYR A 66 9.17 -6.45 -12.86
CA TYR A 66 8.50 -7.12 -11.75
C TYR A 66 8.49 -6.21 -10.53
N SER A 67 7.40 -6.25 -9.70
CA SER A 67 7.31 -5.50 -8.45
C SER A 67 7.71 -4.02 -8.58
N GLY A 68 8.54 -3.53 -7.66
CA GLY A 68 9.02 -2.14 -7.62
C GLY A 68 8.06 -1.21 -6.92
N VAL A 69 8.61 -0.31 -6.11
CA VAL A 69 7.87 0.74 -5.40
C VAL A 69 8.47 2.11 -5.66
N ALA A 70 7.65 3.15 -5.50
CA ALA A 70 8.11 4.53 -5.61
C ALA A 70 7.43 5.42 -4.57
N ILE A 71 8.09 6.54 -4.24
CA ILE A 71 7.52 7.64 -3.47
C ILE A 71 7.76 8.93 -4.25
N TYR A 72 6.71 9.72 -4.41
CA TYR A 72 6.76 11.10 -4.91
C TYR A 72 6.42 12.04 -3.77
N SER A 73 7.16 13.13 -3.60
CA SER A 73 6.91 14.11 -2.56
C SER A 73 7.19 15.53 -3.03
N LYS A 74 6.38 16.49 -2.59
CA LYS A 74 6.64 17.92 -2.78
C LYS A 74 7.81 18.40 -1.92
N ARG A 75 7.90 17.85 -0.71
CA ARG A 75 8.98 18.14 0.24
C ARG A 75 10.08 17.09 0.09
N GLU A 76 11.33 17.52 0.17
CA GLU A 76 12.46 16.59 0.26
C GLU A 76 12.46 15.90 1.62
N PRO A 77 12.54 14.57 1.68
CA PRO A 77 12.68 13.86 2.93
C PRO A 77 14.09 14.05 3.52
N ASP A 78 14.18 13.95 4.82
CA ASP A 78 15.46 14.03 5.54
C ASP A 78 16.31 12.76 5.32
N GLU A 79 15.64 11.62 5.09
CA GLU A 79 16.27 10.32 4.83
C GLU A 79 15.37 9.47 3.91
N ILE A 80 15.98 8.71 3.00
CA ILE A 80 15.33 7.65 2.20
C ILE A 80 15.94 6.30 2.60
N ARG A 81 15.08 5.31 2.87
CA ARG A 81 15.47 3.93 3.11
C ARG A 81 14.86 3.02 2.07
N THR A 82 15.69 2.12 1.53
CA THR A 82 15.34 1.27 0.37
C THR A 82 15.39 -0.22 0.68
N ALA A 83 15.74 -0.59 1.92
CA ALA A 83 15.91 -1.98 2.34
C ALA A 83 15.55 -2.16 3.81
N LEU A 84 15.10 -3.35 4.17
CA LEU A 84 14.80 -3.78 5.53
C LEU A 84 15.80 -4.82 6.08
N GLY A 85 16.74 -5.34 5.25
CA GLY A 85 17.80 -6.23 5.67
C GLY A 85 17.54 -7.71 5.43
N TRP A 86 16.51 -8.08 4.65
CA TRP A 86 16.35 -9.43 4.12
C TRP A 86 16.49 -9.39 2.59
N GLU A 87 17.62 -9.90 2.11
CA GLU A 87 18.07 -9.81 0.72
C GLU A 87 16.99 -10.24 -0.29
N GLU A 88 16.35 -11.42 -0.11
CA GLU A 88 15.31 -11.92 -1.02
C GLU A 88 14.10 -10.99 -1.11
N PHE A 89 13.71 -10.35 -0.01
CA PHE A 89 12.63 -9.35 0.02
C PHE A 89 13.07 -8.02 -0.59
N ASP A 90 14.26 -7.54 -0.23
CA ASP A 90 14.80 -6.25 -0.66
C ASP A 90 15.12 -6.24 -2.16
N GLU A 91 15.58 -7.38 -2.71
CA GLU A 91 15.85 -7.55 -4.15
C GLU A 91 14.58 -7.52 -5.02
N GLU A 92 13.43 -7.86 -4.46
CA GLU A 92 12.15 -7.74 -5.17
C GLU A 92 11.63 -6.30 -5.23
N GLY A 93 12.29 -5.32 -4.58
CA GLY A 93 11.90 -3.91 -4.65
C GLY A 93 10.51 -3.65 -4.05
N ARG A 94 10.30 -4.06 -2.79
CA ARG A 94 8.98 -4.06 -2.13
C ARG A 94 8.82 -3.03 -1.02
N TYR A 95 9.89 -2.32 -0.71
CA TYR A 95 9.95 -1.35 0.37
C TYR A 95 10.69 -0.10 -0.04
N LEU A 96 10.10 1.05 0.32
CA LEU A 96 10.73 2.37 0.25
C LEU A 96 10.14 3.23 1.37
N GLU A 97 11.00 3.89 2.15
CA GLU A 97 10.59 4.79 3.23
C GLU A 97 11.15 6.19 3.00
N ALA A 98 10.30 7.18 3.12
CA ALA A 98 10.67 8.60 3.16
C ALA A 98 10.40 9.16 4.55
N ARG A 99 11.43 9.76 5.18
CA ARG A 99 11.36 10.34 6.53
C ARG A 99 11.28 11.85 6.49
N PHE A 100 10.38 12.42 7.28
CA PHE A 100 10.12 13.84 7.39
C PHE A 100 10.03 14.22 8.88
N GLY A 101 11.15 14.60 9.51
CA GLY A 101 11.19 14.77 10.96
C GLY A 101 10.80 13.48 11.68
N ASN A 102 9.75 13.52 12.51
CA ASN A 102 9.26 12.34 13.21
C ASN A 102 8.30 11.45 12.37
N LEU A 103 7.89 11.86 11.18
CA LEU A 103 7.00 11.12 10.31
C LEU A 103 7.80 10.25 9.33
N SER A 104 7.40 8.98 9.20
CA SER A 104 7.83 8.05 8.16
C SER A 104 6.64 7.71 7.25
N VAL A 105 6.80 7.93 5.94
CA VAL A 105 5.84 7.47 4.93
C VAL A 105 6.48 6.34 4.16
N VAL A 106 5.82 5.18 4.16
CA VAL A 106 6.37 3.94 3.59
C VAL A 106 5.51 3.49 2.42
N SER A 107 6.14 3.17 1.29
CA SER A 107 5.51 2.45 0.19
C SER A 107 5.86 0.96 0.30
N PHE A 108 4.84 0.14 0.58
CA PHE A 108 4.95 -1.30 0.75
C PHE A 108 4.23 -2.07 -0.37
N TYR A 109 4.84 -3.19 -0.79
CA TYR A 109 4.18 -4.17 -1.62
C TYR A 109 4.35 -5.57 -1.04
N ILE A 110 3.37 -6.03 -0.28
CA ILE A 110 3.38 -7.37 0.31
C ILE A 110 3.17 -8.42 -0.81
N PRO A 111 3.95 -9.52 -0.84
CA PRO A 111 3.83 -10.52 -1.89
C PRO A 111 2.41 -11.06 -2.04
N SER A 112 1.95 -11.20 -3.29
CA SER A 112 0.78 -12.02 -3.59
C SER A 112 1.14 -13.51 -3.55
N GLY A 113 0.30 -14.34 -2.93
CA GLY A 113 0.43 -15.79 -2.94
C GLY A 113 -0.31 -16.47 -4.08
N SER A 114 -1.00 -15.72 -4.94
CA SER A 114 -1.91 -16.25 -5.97
C SER A 114 -1.22 -17.04 -7.10
N SER A 115 0.11 -16.95 -7.22
CA SER A 115 0.89 -17.65 -8.26
C SER A 115 1.35 -19.06 -7.85
N GLY A 116 0.76 -19.65 -6.82
CA GLY A 116 1.03 -21.02 -6.38
C GLY A 116 1.68 -21.13 -5.00
N GLU A 117 1.85 -22.35 -4.53
CA GLU A 117 2.28 -22.67 -3.16
C GLU A 117 3.61 -22.06 -2.76
N LEU A 118 4.59 -22.00 -3.66
CA LEU A 118 5.88 -21.40 -3.37
C LEU A 118 5.75 -19.89 -3.06
N ARG A 119 4.92 -19.17 -3.82
CA ARG A 119 4.68 -17.73 -3.55
C ARG A 119 3.83 -17.51 -2.31
N GLN A 120 2.88 -18.39 -2.04
CA GLN A 120 2.12 -18.35 -0.79
C GLN A 120 3.03 -18.62 0.42
N GLY A 121 3.93 -19.59 0.31
CA GLY A 121 4.94 -19.88 1.33
C GLY A 121 5.88 -18.68 1.56
N PHE A 122 6.34 -18.03 0.49
CA PHE A 122 7.14 -16.80 0.60
C PHE A 122 6.36 -15.67 1.29
N LYS A 123 5.09 -15.48 0.93
CA LYS A 123 4.23 -14.48 1.59
C LYS A 123 4.13 -14.72 3.10
N PHE A 124 3.92 -15.95 3.55
CA PHE A 124 3.89 -16.28 4.98
C PHE A 124 5.22 -15.98 5.67
N LYS A 125 6.36 -16.35 5.05
CA LYS A 125 7.68 -15.98 5.59
C LYS A 125 7.85 -14.46 5.72
N VAL A 126 7.39 -13.69 4.73
CA VAL A 126 7.43 -12.22 4.79
C VAL A 126 6.55 -11.70 5.93
N MET A 127 5.34 -12.24 6.11
CA MET A 127 4.45 -11.87 7.21
C MET A 127 5.06 -12.13 8.57
N ASP A 128 5.63 -13.30 8.79
CA ASP A 128 6.28 -13.68 10.05
C ASP A 128 7.50 -12.81 10.34
N TRP A 129 8.30 -12.51 9.31
CA TRP A 129 9.48 -11.66 9.43
C TRP A 129 9.15 -10.19 9.68
N LEU A 130 8.08 -9.66 9.03
CA LEU A 130 7.66 -8.27 9.21
C LEU A 130 7.00 -8.00 10.56
N ALA A 131 6.33 -8.98 11.16
CA ALA A 131 5.57 -8.77 12.39
C ALA A 131 6.39 -8.13 13.52
N PRO A 132 7.59 -8.63 13.90
CA PRO A 132 8.42 -8.00 14.93
C PRO A 132 8.94 -6.61 14.51
N ILE A 133 9.24 -6.38 13.22
CA ILE A 133 9.68 -5.07 12.70
C ILE A 133 8.56 -4.04 12.86
N LEU A 134 7.35 -4.40 12.47
CA LEU A 134 6.18 -3.53 12.61
C LEU A 134 5.87 -3.22 14.08
N GLU A 135 6.05 -4.21 14.97
CA GLU A 135 5.86 -3.99 16.40
C GLU A 135 6.94 -3.06 16.99
N GLU A 136 8.20 -3.19 16.58
CA GLU A 136 9.27 -2.26 16.93
C GLU A 136 8.94 -0.84 16.46
N TRP A 137 8.51 -0.69 15.20
CA TRP A 137 8.13 0.61 14.65
C TRP A 137 6.97 1.24 15.42
N ARG A 138 5.93 0.47 15.74
CA ARG A 138 4.79 0.94 16.50
C ARG A 138 5.18 1.48 17.88
N LYS A 139 6.22 0.89 18.50
CA LYS A 139 6.72 1.27 19.83
C LYS A 139 7.82 2.33 19.80
N SER A 140 8.35 2.67 18.66
CA SER A 140 9.53 3.55 18.53
C SER A 140 9.28 5.01 18.93
N GLY A 141 8.02 5.44 19.06
CA GLY A 141 7.65 6.84 19.26
C GLY A 141 7.66 7.67 17.95
N ARG A 142 7.97 7.02 16.81
CA ARG A 142 7.90 7.62 15.48
C ARG A 142 6.52 7.42 14.89
N ASP A 143 6.03 8.40 14.17
CA ASP A 143 4.78 8.29 13.41
C ASP A 143 5.04 7.60 12.07
N TYR A 144 4.26 6.56 11.76
CA TYR A 144 4.34 5.85 10.49
C TYR A 144 3.01 5.88 9.74
N VAL A 145 3.10 6.09 8.42
CA VAL A 145 2.03 5.85 7.47
C VAL A 145 2.51 4.78 6.49
N LEU A 146 1.99 3.56 6.64
CA LEU A 146 2.33 2.40 5.82
C LEU A 146 1.33 2.31 4.66
N CYS A 147 1.69 2.89 3.53
CA CYS A 147 0.91 2.86 2.30
C CYS A 147 1.23 1.61 1.50
N GLY A 148 0.24 0.88 1.02
CA GLY A 148 0.58 -0.22 0.13
C GLY A 148 -0.53 -1.20 -0.20
N ASP A 149 -0.19 -2.05 -1.15
CA ASP A 149 -0.91 -3.27 -1.44
C ASP A 149 -0.43 -4.38 -0.49
N TRP A 150 -1.26 -4.73 0.45
CA TRP A 150 -1.00 -5.78 1.43
C TRP A 150 -1.41 -7.16 0.94
N ASN A 151 -2.12 -7.22 -0.20
CA ASN A 151 -2.63 -8.46 -0.78
C ASN A 151 -3.45 -9.32 0.21
N ILE A 152 -4.09 -8.69 1.21
CA ILE A 152 -4.89 -9.33 2.26
C ILE A 152 -6.16 -8.53 2.50
N VAL A 153 -7.31 -9.19 2.55
CA VAL A 153 -8.56 -8.61 3.08
C VAL A 153 -8.62 -8.85 4.60
N ARG A 154 -9.12 -7.90 5.37
CA ARG A 154 -9.24 -8.05 6.83
C ARG A 154 -10.52 -8.74 7.26
N SER A 155 -11.62 -8.41 6.60
CA SER A 155 -12.95 -8.83 7.01
C SER A 155 -13.88 -9.07 5.84
N ARG A 156 -15.10 -9.52 6.16
CA ARG A 156 -16.18 -9.69 5.20
C ARG A 156 -16.57 -8.38 4.49
N LEU A 157 -16.35 -7.24 5.12
CA LEU A 157 -16.62 -5.92 4.53
C LEU A 157 -15.64 -5.55 3.43
N ASP A 158 -14.47 -6.21 3.37
CA ASP A 158 -13.37 -5.88 2.47
C ASP A 158 -13.38 -6.71 1.18
N ILE A 159 -14.42 -7.55 0.96
CA ILE A 159 -14.50 -8.41 -0.22
C ILE A 159 -15.96 -8.75 -0.57
N LYS A 160 -16.30 -8.67 -1.85
CA LYS A 160 -17.65 -8.92 -2.33
C LYS A 160 -18.09 -10.37 -2.12
N ASN A 161 -17.31 -11.33 -2.57
CA ASN A 161 -17.67 -12.75 -2.57
C ASN A 161 -16.95 -13.50 -1.44
N TRP A 162 -17.23 -13.12 -0.19
CA TRP A 162 -16.58 -13.65 1.01
C TRP A 162 -16.56 -15.18 1.07
N THR A 163 -17.72 -15.83 0.96
CA THR A 163 -17.85 -17.28 1.19
C THR A 163 -17.01 -18.10 0.22
N SER A 164 -16.99 -17.74 -1.07
CA SER A 164 -16.27 -18.47 -2.09
C SER A 164 -14.75 -18.23 -2.08
N ASN A 165 -14.29 -17.17 -1.41
CA ASN A 165 -12.88 -16.78 -1.41
C ASN A 165 -12.09 -17.24 -0.19
N GLN A 166 -12.69 -17.95 0.77
CA GLN A 166 -12.04 -18.35 2.03
C GLN A 166 -10.78 -19.23 1.86
N LYS A 167 -10.61 -19.85 0.69
CA LYS A 167 -9.45 -20.69 0.35
C LYS A 167 -8.49 -20.02 -0.63
N ASN A 168 -8.75 -18.76 -1.01
CA ASN A 168 -7.92 -18.03 -1.96
C ASN A 168 -6.88 -17.18 -1.23
N SER A 169 -5.69 -17.11 -1.80
CA SER A 169 -4.65 -16.18 -1.34
C SER A 169 -5.20 -14.75 -1.21
N GLY A 170 -4.84 -14.07 -0.14
CA GLY A 170 -5.39 -12.75 0.22
C GLY A 170 -6.65 -12.82 1.08
N CYS A 171 -7.30 -13.99 1.17
CA CYS A 171 -8.47 -14.19 2.03
C CYS A 171 -8.34 -15.41 2.96
N LEU A 172 -7.16 -16.02 3.04
CA LEU A 172 -6.92 -17.16 3.94
C LEU A 172 -7.09 -16.73 5.40
N PRO A 173 -7.62 -17.61 6.29
CA PRO A 173 -7.74 -17.28 7.71
C PRO A 173 -6.45 -16.77 8.33
N ALA A 174 -5.32 -17.46 8.09
CA ALA A 174 -4.03 -17.06 8.66
C ALA A 174 -3.57 -15.67 8.20
N GLU A 175 -3.84 -15.27 6.95
CA GLU A 175 -3.53 -13.93 6.45
C GLU A 175 -4.38 -12.85 7.16
N ARG A 176 -5.69 -13.12 7.29
CA ARG A 176 -6.61 -12.20 7.98
C ARG A 176 -6.28 -12.07 9.47
N ASP A 177 -5.99 -13.20 10.13
CA ASP A 177 -5.65 -13.23 11.56
C ASP A 177 -4.38 -12.43 11.80
N TRP A 178 -3.37 -12.56 10.92
CA TRP A 178 -2.14 -11.78 10.99
C TRP A 178 -2.40 -10.27 10.88
N LEU A 179 -3.12 -9.83 9.84
CA LEU A 179 -3.36 -8.39 9.63
C LEU A 179 -4.31 -7.81 10.70
N ASN A 180 -5.29 -8.57 11.16
CA ASN A 180 -6.16 -8.18 12.25
C ASN A 180 -5.41 -8.12 13.58
N GLY A 181 -4.44 -9.02 13.80
CA GLY A 181 -3.56 -8.98 14.97
C GLY A 181 -2.68 -7.73 15.02
N LEU A 182 -2.25 -7.22 13.88
CA LEU A 182 -1.55 -5.93 13.81
C LEU A 182 -2.49 -4.75 14.15
N CYS A 183 -3.72 -4.79 13.65
CA CYS A 183 -4.70 -3.70 13.77
C CYS A 183 -5.70 -3.92 14.93
N ILE A 184 -5.23 -4.40 16.06
CA ILE A 184 -6.06 -4.66 17.24
C ILE A 184 -6.34 -3.37 18.01
N ASP A 185 -7.58 -3.20 18.51
CA ASP A 185 -7.97 -2.02 19.27
C ASP A 185 -7.31 -1.94 20.65
N SER A 186 -7.02 -3.07 21.27
CA SER A 186 -6.34 -3.14 22.55
C SER A 186 -5.49 -4.40 22.63
N ASN A 187 -4.19 -4.23 22.84
CA ASN A 187 -3.24 -5.30 23.14
C ASN A 187 -3.38 -5.74 24.62
N PRO A 188 -2.81 -6.90 24.98
CA PRO A 188 -2.81 -7.36 26.38
C PRO A 188 -2.18 -6.38 27.38
N ASP A 189 -1.27 -5.52 26.94
CA ASP A 189 -0.62 -4.46 27.73
C ASP A 189 -1.44 -3.15 27.76
N GLY A 190 -2.65 -3.14 27.18
CA GLY A 190 -3.53 -1.98 27.08
C GLY A 190 -3.19 -1.00 25.97
N SER A 191 -2.09 -1.20 25.23
CA SER A 191 -1.73 -0.35 24.09
C SER A 191 -2.61 -0.67 22.87
N ARG A 192 -2.83 0.33 22.00
CA ARG A 192 -3.48 0.13 20.73
C ARG A 192 -2.51 -0.44 19.71
N GLY A 193 -2.99 -1.34 18.83
CA GLY A 193 -2.27 -1.80 17.64
C GLY A 193 -2.25 -0.74 16.55
N TRP A 194 -1.80 -1.11 15.37
CA TRP A 194 -1.85 -0.27 14.19
C TRP A 194 -3.31 0.11 13.83
N VAL A 195 -3.49 1.23 13.15
CA VAL A 195 -4.79 1.74 12.75
C VAL A 195 -4.95 1.64 11.23
N ASP A 196 -5.98 0.95 10.77
CA ASP A 196 -6.44 0.99 9.39
C ASP A 196 -7.20 2.31 9.16
N ALA A 197 -6.59 3.25 8.44
CA ALA A 197 -7.13 4.60 8.27
C ALA A 197 -8.51 4.60 7.60
N TYR A 198 -8.75 3.71 6.62
CA TYR A 198 -10.08 3.59 6.02
C TYR A 198 -11.11 3.13 7.05
N ARG A 199 -10.81 2.09 7.80
CA ARG A 199 -11.76 1.48 8.75
C ARG A 199 -12.02 2.37 9.96
N ALA A 200 -11.05 3.21 10.34
CA ALA A 200 -11.22 4.21 11.39
C ALA A 200 -12.23 5.31 10.99
N LEU A 201 -12.28 5.67 9.72
CA LEU A 201 -13.19 6.71 9.21
C LEU A 201 -14.51 6.13 8.65
N HIS A 202 -14.51 4.89 8.18
CA HIS A 202 -15.64 4.20 7.56
C HIS A 202 -15.82 2.80 8.15
N ALA A 203 -16.32 2.71 9.39
CA ALA A 203 -16.42 1.45 10.14
C ALA A 203 -17.19 0.36 9.37
N GLU A 204 -18.30 0.73 8.71
CA GLU A 204 -19.18 -0.19 7.97
C GLU A 204 -19.07 -0.06 6.44
N GLY A 205 -18.11 0.75 5.94
CA GLY A 205 -17.94 0.96 4.50
C GLY A 205 -17.56 -0.33 3.75
N GLN A 206 -18.03 -0.46 2.51
CA GLN A 206 -17.76 -1.59 1.62
C GLN A 206 -17.18 -1.11 0.29
N ASP A 207 -16.20 -0.21 0.34
CA ASP A 207 -15.49 0.22 -0.85
C ASP A 207 -14.30 -0.70 -1.10
N TYR A 208 -13.99 -0.92 -2.38
CA TYR A 208 -12.92 -1.80 -2.81
C TYR A 208 -11.80 -1.01 -3.48
N THR A 209 -10.59 -1.57 -3.42
CA THR A 209 -9.41 -0.96 -4.05
C THR A 209 -8.91 -1.75 -5.26
N TRP A 210 -9.33 -3.00 -5.41
CA TRP A 210 -8.90 -3.88 -6.50
C TRP A 210 -10.07 -4.67 -7.09
N TRP A 211 -10.05 -4.84 -8.42
CA TRP A 211 -10.98 -5.66 -9.18
C TRP A 211 -10.24 -6.52 -10.20
N SER A 212 -10.55 -7.81 -10.23
CA SER A 212 -9.98 -8.72 -11.23
C SER A 212 -10.19 -8.21 -12.66
N ASN A 213 -9.15 -8.38 -13.49
CA ASN A 213 -9.25 -8.12 -14.93
C ASN A 213 -10.09 -9.17 -15.68
N ARG A 214 -10.52 -10.23 -14.97
CA ARG A 214 -11.34 -11.32 -15.57
C ARG A 214 -12.82 -10.99 -15.45
N GLY A 215 -13.58 -11.35 -16.51
CA GLY A 215 -15.01 -11.07 -16.55
C GLY A 215 -15.33 -9.58 -16.45
N ALA A 216 -16.48 -9.26 -15.90
CA ALA A 216 -16.97 -7.91 -15.67
C ALA A 216 -16.83 -7.48 -14.19
N ALA A 217 -15.76 -7.90 -13.49
CA ALA A 217 -15.64 -7.73 -12.05
C ALA A 217 -15.77 -6.25 -11.62
N ARG A 218 -15.10 -5.33 -12.31
CA ARG A 218 -15.19 -3.88 -11.99
C ARG A 218 -16.56 -3.29 -12.31
N ALA A 219 -17.17 -3.68 -13.42
CA ALA A 219 -18.51 -3.21 -13.79
C ALA A 219 -19.60 -3.68 -12.84
N ASN A 220 -19.43 -4.88 -12.25
CA ASN A 220 -20.34 -5.48 -11.28
C ASN A 220 -19.93 -5.21 -9.83
N ASP A 221 -18.91 -4.38 -9.62
CA ASP A 221 -18.33 -4.07 -8.33
C ASP A 221 -17.98 -5.34 -7.49
N VAL A 222 -17.42 -6.35 -8.14
CA VAL A 222 -16.90 -7.56 -7.49
C VAL A 222 -15.44 -7.32 -7.15
N GLY A 223 -15.21 -6.58 -6.07
CA GLY A 223 -13.91 -6.09 -5.68
C GLY A 223 -13.42 -6.59 -4.34
N TRP A 224 -12.17 -6.24 -4.04
CA TRP A 224 -11.44 -6.49 -2.80
C TRP A 224 -10.80 -5.18 -2.33
N ARG A 225 -10.79 -4.93 -1.03
CA ARG A 225 -9.98 -3.87 -0.42
C ARG A 225 -8.71 -4.53 0.13
N ILE A 226 -7.63 -4.37 -0.58
CA ILE A 226 -6.30 -4.94 -0.28
C ILE A 226 -5.20 -3.90 -0.23
N ASP A 227 -5.50 -2.67 -0.63
CA ASP A 227 -4.62 -1.51 -0.48
C ASP A 227 -5.02 -0.73 0.78
N TYR A 228 -4.01 -0.36 1.57
CA TYR A 228 -4.22 0.27 2.88
C TYR A 228 -3.29 1.47 3.06
N GLN A 229 -3.69 2.35 3.96
CA GLN A 229 -2.80 3.20 4.74
C GLN A 229 -2.98 2.77 6.21
N ILE A 230 -2.00 2.02 6.71
CA ILE A 230 -1.96 1.55 8.09
C ILE A 230 -1.04 2.48 8.86
N VAL A 231 -1.55 3.06 9.95
CA VAL A 231 -0.86 4.13 10.66
C VAL A 231 -0.60 3.79 12.12
N THR A 232 0.42 4.41 12.71
CA THR A 232 0.65 4.33 14.16
C THR A 232 -0.55 4.91 14.93
N PRO A 233 -0.83 4.42 16.16
CA PRO A 233 -1.95 4.90 16.98
C PRO A 233 -1.97 6.41 17.21
N SER A 234 -0.80 7.04 17.28
CA SER A 234 -0.63 8.49 17.43
C SER A 234 -1.27 9.32 16.32
N LEU A 235 -1.44 8.72 15.14
CA LEU A 235 -2.06 9.38 14.00
C LEU A 235 -3.59 9.22 13.93
N LEU A 236 -4.22 8.42 14.80
CA LEU A 236 -5.66 8.21 14.77
C LEU A 236 -6.46 9.52 14.83
N GLU A 237 -6.14 10.38 15.79
CA GLU A 237 -6.79 11.68 15.97
C GLU A 237 -6.40 12.73 14.91
N LYS A 238 -5.47 12.35 14.01
CA LYS A 238 -5.03 13.18 12.89
C LYS A 238 -5.71 12.80 11.58
N LEU A 239 -6.48 11.72 11.54
CA LEU A 239 -7.24 11.32 10.36
C LEU A 239 -8.41 12.28 10.14
N GLU A 240 -8.47 12.95 9.00
CA GLU A 240 -9.52 13.91 8.65
C GLU A 240 -10.53 13.33 7.66
N ALA A 241 -10.03 12.73 6.57
CA ALA A 241 -10.87 12.17 5.54
C ALA A 241 -10.13 11.08 4.76
N CYS A 242 -10.87 10.15 4.17
CA CYS A 242 -10.31 9.25 3.17
C CYS A 242 -11.30 8.96 2.05
N SER A 243 -10.76 8.57 0.90
CA SER A 243 -11.55 8.16 -0.26
C SER A 243 -10.78 7.22 -1.17
N ILE A 244 -11.53 6.38 -1.90
CA ILE A 244 -11.00 5.51 -2.94
C ILE A 244 -11.48 6.06 -4.28
N TYR A 245 -10.53 6.45 -5.15
CA TYR A 245 -10.86 7.05 -6.45
C TYR A 245 -11.03 5.97 -7.53
N ASN A 246 -12.26 5.77 -7.97
CA ASN A 246 -12.61 4.75 -8.96
C ASN A 246 -13.23 5.28 -10.25
N ALA A 247 -13.36 6.62 -10.40
CA ALA A 247 -13.98 7.24 -11.58
C ALA A 247 -13.19 7.03 -12.88
N THR A 248 -11.85 6.98 -12.78
CA THR A 248 -10.98 6.67 -13.93
C THR A 248 -10.14 5.44 -13.63
N ARG A 249 -10.08 4.51 -14.57
CA ARG A 249 -9.31 3.28 -14.42
C ARG A 249 -7.88 3.44 -14.92
N PHE A 250 -6.95 3.78 -14.03
CA PHE A 250 -5.52 3.82 -14.33
C PHE A 250 -4.86 2.44 -14.22
N SER A 251 -5.37 1.60 -13.32
CA SER A 251 -4.90 0.26 -12.99
C SER A 251 -6.10 -0.67 -12.74
N ASP A 252 -5.89 -1.92 -12.40
CA ASP A 252 -6.88 -2.80 -11.77
C ASP A 252 -7.06 -2.48 -10.28
N HIS A 253 -6.14 -1.67 -9.69
CA HIS A 253 -6.34 -1.01 -8.41
C HIS A 253 -6.82 0.43 -8.58
N ALA A 254 -7.43 0.96 -7.51
CA ALA A 254 -7.84 2.35 -7.39
C ALA A 254 -6.92 3.11 -6.43
N PRO A 255 -6.57 4.38 -6.71
CA PRO A 255 -5.87 5.22 -5.75
C PRO A 255 -6.64 5.37 -4.44
N PHE A 256 -5.98 5.16 -3.31
CA PHE A 256 -6.49 5.38 -1.97
C PHE A 256 -5.89 6.64 -1.37
N ILE A 257 -6.73 7.62 -1.06
CA ILE A 257 -6.40 8.96 -0.61
C ILE A 257 -6.76 9.09 0.85
N VAL A 258 -5.84 9.62 1.66
CA VAL A 258 -6.12 9.99 3.06
C VAL A 258 -5.59 11.39 3.33
N ASP A 259 -6.39 12.18 4.01
CA ASP A 259 -6.06 13.52 4.51
C ASP A 259 -5.78 13.44 6.02
N TYR A 260 -4.67 14.06 6.44
CA TYR A 260 -4.19 14.10 7.81
C TYR A 260 -3.99 15.53 8.29
N ALA A 261 -4.34 15.83 9.53
CA ALA A 261 -4.02 17.07 10.25
C ALA A 261 -2.55 17.09 10.70
N LEU A 262 -1.62 17.14 9.71
CA LEU A 262 -0.16 17.14 9.91
C LEU A 262 0.48 18.38 9.29
#